data_05ea7401f96c4610133dca3cf5131566
#
_entry.id   05ea7401f96c4610133dca3cf5131566
#
_cell.length_a   1.000
_cell.length_b   1.000
_cell.length_c   1.000
_cell.angle_alpha   90.00
_cell.angle_beta   90.00
_cell.angle_gamma   90.00
#
_symmetry.space_group_name_H-M   'P 1'
#
loop_
_entity.id
_entity.type
_entity.pdbx_description
1 polymer ?
#
loop_
_entity_poly.entity_id
_entity_poly.type
_entity_poly.pdbx_seq_one_letter_code
_entity_poly.pdbx_strand_id
1 'polypeptide(L)'
;YWFEYSNKTEYFNCYRRKSNSSSGCSINYFCFNYGGSLYDINVYNVHYCVGLFGEPKNATYYPNVGPNGIDTSGTLVMEYDGFSAVCTGSKDSDSPGYVCVQGEKGFMKVDSKPNIASELKTVYADENIKEKVKDAAGAMVRATITEDYKAPEHHHRMTQEFTDFARVIDEKDYETAKEFLDETVAVVKVLETARKKAGIEF
;
A
#
# COMPACT_ATOMS: atom_id res chain seq x y z
N TYR A 1 -14.65 -1.38 7.41
CA TYR A 1 -14.39 -2.57 8.24
C TYR A 1 -12.90 -2.63 8.51
N TRP A 2 -12.50 -2.34 9.76
CA TRP A 2 -11.13 -2.40 10.24
C TRP A 2 -10.90 -3.80 10.81
N PHE A 3 -9.78 -4.41 10.45
CA PHE A 3 -9.39 -5.70 11.01
C PHE A 3 -8.56 -5.47 12.28
N GLU A 4 -9.00 -6.00 13.43
CA GLU A 4 -8.14 -6.16 14.60
C GLU A 4 -7.12 -7.27 14.32
N TYR A 5 -5.85 -6.90 14.28
CA TYR A 5 -4.75 -7.86 14.20
C TYR A 5 -3.86 -7.77 15.46
N SER A 6 -3.69 -8.91 16.11
CA SER A 6 -2.81 -9.05 17.27
C SER A 6 -1.37 -9.34 16.84
N ASN A 7 -0.46 -8.53 17.34
CA ASN A 7 1.01 -8.69 17.47
C ASN A 7 1.62 -9.96 16.87
N LYS A 8 2.12 -9.90 15.62
CA LYS A 8 3.17 -10.81 15.11
C LYS A 8 3.73 -10.33 13.77
N THR A 9 4.99 -10.67 13.49
CA THR A 9 5.83 -10.23 12.37
C THR A 9 5.14 -10.28 11.02
N GLU A 10 4.94 -9.14 10.38
CA GLU A 10 4.25 -9.01 9.11
C GLU A 10 5.15 -8.28 8.09
N TYR A 11 5.08 -8.69 6.83
CA TYR A 11 5.83 -8.11 5.72
C TYR A 11 4.88 -7.63 4.63
N PHE A 12 5.14 -6.46 4.12
CA PHE A 12 4.40 -5.85 3.02
C PHE A 12 5.30 -5.79 1.78
N ASN A 13 4.90 -6.40 0.66
CA ASN A 13 5.71 -6.45 -0.55
C ASN A 13 4.98 -5.87 -1.76
N CYS A 14 5.56 -4.85 -2.37
CA CYS A 14 5.15 -4.33 -3.66
C CYS A 14 6.31 -4.48 -4.67
N TYR A 15 6.12 -5.13 -5.81
CA TYR A 15 7.21 -5.54 -6.71
C TYR A 15 7.26 -4.73 -8.03
N ARG A 16 8.48 -4.46 -8.53
CA ARG A 16 8.78 -3.72 -9.76
C ARG A 16 9.24 -4.63 -10.91
N ARG A 17 8.80 -4.32 -12.12
CA ARG A 17 9.38 -4.84 -13.37
C ARG A 17 9.88 -3.68 -14.26
N LYS A 18 11.12 -3.74 -14.78
CA LYS A 18 11.62 -2.82 -15.81
C LYS A 18 10.98 -3.16 -17.17
N SER A 19 10.38 -2.19 -17.84
CA SER A 19 10.10 -2.27 -19.27
C SER A 19 10.94 -1.22 -20.01
N ASN A 20 11.67 -1.66 -21.04
CA ASN A 20 12.31 -0.77 -22.01
C ASN A 20 11.27 -0.41 -23.07
N SER A 21 10.59 0.71 -22.93
CA SER A 21 9.81 1.29 -24.02
C SER A 21 10.02 2.79 -24.06
N SER A 22 10.69 3.24 -25.11
CA SER A 22 10.83 4.62 -25.51
C SER A 22 9.58 5.06 -26.26
N SER A 23 8.51 5.39 -25.57
CA SER A 23 7.38 6.12 -26.18
C SER A 23 7.04 7.29 -25.26
N GLY A 24 7.49 8.46 -25.68
CA GLY A 24 7.22 9.72 -25.00
C GLY A 24 5.74 10.08 -25.09
N CYS A 25 5.08 10.16 -23.93
CA CYS A 25 3.77 10.77 -23.81
C CYS A 25 3.93 12.17 -23.20
N SER A 26 3.40 13.19 -23.88
CA SER A 26 3.52 14.60 -23.49
C SER A 26 2.77 14.97 -22.20
N ILE A 27 2.03 14.06 -21.58
CA ILE A 27 1.41 14.22 -20.25
C ILE A 27 2.46 14.20 -19.13
N ASN A 28 3.64 13.65 -19.38
CA ASN A 28 4.71 13.52 -18.40
C ASN A 28 5.33 14.86 -17.94
N TYR A 29 5.18 15.95 -18.71
CA TYR A 29 5.89 17.20 -18.41
C TYR A 29 5.37 17.92 -17.16
N PHE A 30 4.08 17.81 -16.85
CA PHE A 30 3.49 18.44 -15.67
C PHE A 30 3.72 17.64 -14.40
N CYS A 31 3.68 16.31 -14.48
CA CYS A 31 3.95 15.42 -13.35
C CYS A 31 5.43 15.38 -12.93
N PHE A 32 6.35 15.69 -13.86
CA PHE A 32 7.79 15.71 -13.57
C PHE A 32 8.27 16.94 -12.81
N ASN A 33 7.47 18.00 -12.71
CA ASN A 33 7.94 19.26 -12.15
C ASN A 33 7.44 19.56 -10.72
N TYR A 34 6.43 18.84 -10.19
CA TYR A 34 5.78 19.21 -8.92
C TYR A 34 5.31 18.02 -8.07
N GLY A 35 6.07 16.98 -7.97
CA GLY A 35 5.75 15.85 -7.08
C GLY A 35 6.20 14.55 -7.69
N GLY A 36 7.28 14.02 -7.16
CA GLY A 36 7.88 12.78 -7.60
C GLY A 36 6.99 11.55 -7.38
N SER A 37 7.52 10.39 -7.69
CA SER A 37 6.83 9.11 -7.50
C SER A 37 6.49 8.84 -6.02
N LEU A 38 7.29 9.36 -5.10
CA LEU A 38 7.04 9.21 -3.67
C LEU A 38 5.70 9.83 -3.26
N TYR A 39 5.43 11.07 -3.68
CA TYR A 39 4.23 11.80 -3.27
C TYR A 39 2.99 11.50 -4.10
N ASP A 40 3.16 11.10 -5.36
CA ASP A 40 2.02 10.91 -6.27
C ASP A 40 1.58 9.44 -6.40
N ILE A 41 2.51 8.52 -6.26
CA ILE A 41 2.23 7.08 -6.39
C ILE A 41 2.36 6.36 -5.05
N ASN A 42 3.48 6.55 -4.33
CA ASN A 42 3.71 5.85 -3.08
C ASN A 42 2.82 6.34 -1.93
N VAL A 43 2.20 7.51 -2.04
CA VAL A 43 1.23 8.01 -1.06
C VAL A 43 0.12 6.99 -0.79
N TYR A 44 -0.38 6.30 -1.81
CA TYR A 44 -1.41 5.28 -1.64
C TYR A 44 -0.91 4.08 -0.83
N ASN A 45 0.33 3.64 -1.07
CA ASN A 45 0.97 2.57 -0.29
C ASN A 45 1.19 3.00 1.17
N VAL A 46 1.60 4.25 1.39
CA VAL A 46 1.81 4.79 2.75
C VAL A 46 0.50 4.88 3.51
N HIS A 47 -0.60 5.32 2.86
CA HIS A 47 -1.93 5.28 3.47
C HIS A 47 -2.34 3.88 3.89
N TYR A 48 -2.10 2.86 3.06
CA TYR A 48 -2.35 1.46 3.45
C TYR A 48 -1.57 1.06 4.70
N CYS A 49 -0.28 1.37 4.73
CA CYS A 49 0.56 0.98 5.86
C CYS A 49 0.20 1.76 7.13
N VAL A 50 0.00 3.07 7.03
CA VAL A 50 -0.35 3.91 8.20
C VAL A 50 -1.75 3.57 8.71
N GLY A 51 -2.71 3.36 7.81
CA GLY A 51 -4.07 2.96 8.17
C GLY A 51 -4.15 1.59 8.85
N LEU A 52 -3.29 0.62 8.46
CA LEU A 52 -3.27 -0.71 9.06
C LEU A 52 -2.40 -0.81 10.32
N PHE A 53 -1.26 -0.11 10.36
CA PHE A 53 -0.21 -0.33 11.36
C PHE A 53 0.16 0.92 12.16
N GLY A 54 -0.43 2.06 11.82
CA GLY A 54 -0.08 3.35 12.42
C GLY A 54 1.23 3.93 11.87
N GLU A 55 1.77 4.93 12.56
CA GLU A 55 3.01 5.63 12.17
C GLU A 55 4.23 4.71 12.37
N PRO A 56 5.10 4.54 11.35
CA PRO A 56 6.31 3.74 11.47
C PRO A 56 7.35 4.43 12.36
N LYS A 57 8.25 3.66 12.98
CA LYS A 57 9.38 4.19 13.74
C LYS A 57 10.40 4.91 12.86
N ASN A 58 10.55 4.45 11.64
CA ASN A 58 11.49 4.99 10.67
C ASN A 58 10.98 4.76 9.26
N ALA A 59 11.41 5.65 8.33
CA ALA A 59 11.13 5.52 6.91
C ALA A 59 12.39 5.88 6.11
N THR A 60 12.77 5.01 5.17
CA THR A 60 13.92 5.20 4.30
C THR A 60 13.50 5.00 2.85
N TYR A 61 13.79 5.99 2.01
CA TYR A 61 13.43 5.95 0.58
C TYR A 61 14.66 5.81 -0.29
N TYR A 62 14.58 4.93 -1.27
CA TYR A 62 15.59 4.65 -2.29
C TYR A 62 15.06 5.09 -3.65
N PRO A 63 15.27 6.34 -4.06
CA PRO A 63 14.75 6.88 -5.32
C PRO A 63 15.58 6.51 -6.53
N ASN A 64 14.93 6.45 -7.70
CA ASN A 64 15.54 6.71 -8.98
C ASN A 64 15.22 8.16 -9.33
N VAL A 65 16.25 9.01 -9.44
CA VAL A 65 16.09 10.44 -9.65
C VAL A 65 16.27 10.76 -11.14
N GLY A 66 15.35 11.54 -11.69
CA GLY A 66 15.42 12.04 -13.05
C GLY A 66 16.40 13.20 -13.23
N PRO A 67 16.65 13.66 -14.48
CA PRO A 67 17.56 14.75 -14.76
C PRO A 67 17.19 16.10 -14.12
N ASN A 68 15.94 16.25 -13.74
CA ASN A 68 15.39 17.45 -13.06
C ASN A 68 15.50 17.39 -11.52
N GLY A 69 16.16 16.36 -10.96
CA GLY A 69 16.30 16.20 -9.52
C GLY A 69 15.09 15.57 -8.80
N ILE A 70 14.02 15.23 -9.53
CA ILE A 70 12.80 14.66 -8.97
C ILE A 70 12.78 13.13 -9.17
N ASP A 71 12.26 12.39 -8.21
CA ASP A 71 12.17 10.94 -8.28
C ASP A 71 11.11 10.48 -9.30
N THR A 72 11.52 9.60 -10.19
CA THR A 72 10.64 8.97 -11.20
C THR A 72 10.09 7.63 -10.72
N SER A 73 10.81 6.97 -9.84
CA SER A 73 10.40 5.73 -9.17
C SER A 73 11.24 5.54 -7.91
N GLY A 74 10.81 4.65 -7.03
CA GLY A 74 11.61 4.29 -5.87
C GLY A 74 10.93 3.30 -4.95
N THR A 75 11.72 2.83 -3.99
CA THR A 75 11.28 1.91 -2.94
C THR A 75 11.38 2.59 -1.59
N LEU A 76 10.27 2.63 -0.88
CA LEU A 76 10.17 3.10 0.50
C LEU A 76 10.14 1.89 1.43
N VAL A 77 11.02 1.89 2.43
CA VAL A 77 11.03 0.92 3.51
C VAL A 77 10.60 1.62 4.80
N MET A 78 9.53 1.13 5.41
CA MET A 78 9.02 1.60 6.69
C MET A 78 9.27 0.56 7.76
N GLU A 79 9.84 0.97 8.89
CA GLU A 79 10.22 0.10 9.99
C GLU A 79 9.21 0.20 11.13
N TYR A 80 8.67 -0.94 11.54
CA TYR A 80 7.77 -1.11 12.67
C TYR A 80 8.38 -2.00 13.75
N ASP A 81 7.67 -2.21 14.86
CA ASP A 81 8.08 -3.17 15.88
C ASP A 81 7.92 -4.61 15.38
N GLY A 82 9.04 -5.26 15.07
CA GLY A 82 9.08 -6.66 14.69
C GLY A 82 8.81 -6.96 13.22
N PHE A 83 8.52 -5.94 12.37
CA PHE A 83 8.34 -6.12 10.93
C PHE A 83 8.72 -4.86 10.14
N SER A 84 8.75 -4.98 8.82
CA SER A 84 8.95 -3.87 7.90
C SER A 84 7.93 -3.90 6.77
N ALA A 85 7.50 -2.72 6.33
CA ALA A 85 6.70 -2.57 5.12
C ALA A 85 7.58 -2.05 3.98
N VAL A 86 7.41 -2.64 2.78
CA VAL A 86 8.15 -2.25 1.58
C VAL A 86 7.17 -1.80 0.51
N CYS A 87 7.27 -0.55 0.10
CA CYS A 87 6.37 0.09 -0.85
C CYS A 87 7.15 0.55 -2.07
N THR A 88 6.73 0.14 -3.26
CA THR A 88 7.37 0.57 -4.52
C THR A 88 6.37 1.36 -5.35
N GLY A 89 6.75 2.57 -5.74
CA GLY A 89 6.00 3.43 -6.65
C GLY A 89 6.84 3.77 -7.88
N SER A 90 6.20 3.89 -9.04
CA SER A 90 6.90 4.17 -10.28
C SER A 90 6.03 4.95 -11.26
N LYS A 91 6.61 5.98 -11.88
CA LYS A 91 6.08 6.72 -13.03
C LYS A 91 6.80 6.35 -14.33
N ASP A 92 7.99 5.76 -14.23
CA ASP A 92 8.87 5.42 -15.35
C ASP A 92 8.79 3.95 -15.79
N SER A 93 8.00 3.15 -15.08
CA SER A 93 7.80 1.73 -15.37
C SER A 93 6.42 1.27 -14.92
N ASP A 94 5.93 0.18 -15.51
CA ASP A 94 4.63 -0.41 -15.17
C ASP A 94 4.79 -1.74 -14.43
N SER A 95 3.79 -2.06 -13.61
CA SER A 95 3.67 -3.34 -12.92
C SER A 95 2.19 -3.68 -12.72
N PRO A 96 1.82 -4.97 -12.56
CA PRO A 96 0.43 -5.34 -12.30
C PRO A 96 -0.12 -4.69 -11.01
N GLY A 97 0.74 -4.29 -10.09
CA GLY A 97 0.37 -3.78 -8.77
C GLY A 97 -0.30 -4.86 -7.92
N TYR A 98 0.06 -4.92 -6.66
CA TYR A 98 -0.62 -5.73 -5.65
C TYR A 98 -0.28 -5.22 -4.27
N VAL A 99 -1.13 -5.57 -3.30
CA VAL A 99 -0.86 -5.42 -1.87
C VAL A 99 -0.81 -6.81 -1.26
N CYS A 100 0.19 -7.09 -0.43
CA CYS A 100 0.30 -8.34 0.29
C CYS A 100 0.73 -8.09 1.74
N VAL A 101 -0.10 -8.53 2.68
CA VAL A 101 0.21 -8.54 4.10
C VAL A 101 0.47 -9.97 4.51
N GLN A 102 1.68 -10.27 5.00
CA GLN A 102 2.11 -11.59 5.41
C GLN A 102 2.13 -11.71 6.92
N GLY A 103 1.52 -12.75 7.45
CA GLY A 103 1.50 -13.08 8.87
C GLY A 103 1.96 -14.51 9.12
N GLU A 104 2.20 -14.87 10.37
CA GLU A 104 2.64 -16.23 10.75
C GLU A 104 1.64 -17.33 10.41
N LYS A 105 0.37 -17.00 10.37
CA LYS A 105 -0.71 -17.96 10.11
C LYS A 105 -1.21 -17.96 8.67
N GLY A 106 -0.81 -16.95 7.87
CA GLY A 106 -1.31 -16.80 6.51
C GLY A 106 -0.97 -15.46 5.91
N PHE A 107 -1.72 -15.06 4.89
CA PHE A 107 -1.55 -13.77 4.22
C PHE A 107 -2.88 -13.22 3.73
N MET A 108 -2.90 -11.90 3.55
CA MET A 108 -3.95 -11.19 2.81
C MET A 108 -3.36 -10.62 1.53
N LYS A 109 -4.10 -10.68 0.44
CA LYS A 109 -3.65 -10.18 -0.86
C LYS A 109 -4.76 -9.42 -1.57
N VAL A 110 -4.40 -8.28 -2.14
CA VAL A 110 -5.19 -7.53 -3.10
C VAL A 110 -4.47 -7.59 -4.43
N ASP A 111 -5.09 -8.16 -5.48
CA ASP A 111 -4.52 -8.32 -6.81
C ASP A 111 -4.80 -7.10 -7.71
N SER A 112 -4.64 -5.90 -7.14
CA SER A 112 -4.81 -4.63 -7.85
C SER A 112 -3.93 -3.55 -7.23
N LYS A 113 -3.89 -2.38 -7.89
CA LYS A 113 -3.22 -1.20 -7.34
C LYS A 113 -3.91 -0.77 -6.03
N PRO A 114 -3.16 -0.24 -5.04
CA PRO A 114 -3.71 0.15 -3.74
C PRO A 114 -4.92 1.10 -3.83
N ASN A 115 -4.94 1.98 -4.81
CA ASN A 115 -6.04 2.93 -5.04
C ASN A 115 -7.27 2.33 -5.76
N ILE A 116 -7.28 1.02 -6.03
CA ILE A 116 -8.38 0.31 -6.72
C ILE A 116 -8.61 -1.06 -6.04
N ALA A 117 -8.57 -1.12 -4.72
CA ALA A 117 -8.77 -2.37 -3.99
C ALA A 117 -10.22 -2.85 -4.08
N SER A 118 -10.53 -3.65 -5.09
CA SER A 118 -11.87 -4.20 -5.33
C SER A 118 -12.08 -5.60 -4.78
N GLU A 119 -10.99 -6.37 -4.63
CA GLU A 119 -11.04 -7.75 -4.16
C GLU A 119 -9.93 -7.99 -3.14
N LEU A 120 -10.26 -8.66 -2.04
CA LEU A 120 -9.32 -9.10 -1.01
C LEU A 120 -9.40 -10.61 -0.90
N LYS A 121 -8.26 -11.28 -1.03
CA LYS A 121 -8.10 -12.71 -0.75
C LYS A 121 -7.37 -12.88 0.57
N THR A 122 -7.94 -13.65 1.48
CA THR A 122 -7.29 -14.08 2.72
C THR A 122 -7.04 -15.58 2.69
N VAL A 123 -5.82 -15.99 2.97
CA VAL A 123 -5.42 -17.39 3.07
C VAL A 123 -4.77 -17.62 4.43
N TYR A 124 -5.32 -18.49 5.24
CA TYR A 124 -4.81 -18.75 6.58
C TYR A 124 -4.89 -20.23 6.96
N ALA A 125 -4.08 -20.63 7.94
CA ALA A 125 -4.03 -22.02 8.40
C ALA A 125 -5.37 -22.47 8.99
N ASP A 126 -5.86 -23.64 8.56
CA ASP A 126 -7.00 -24.30 9.20
C ASP A 126 -6.54 -24.95 10.51
N GLU A 127 -6.93 -24.36 11.64
CA GLU A 127 -6.57 -24.86 12.97
C GLU A 127 -7.28 -26.16 13.34
N ASN A 128 -8.33 -26.53 12.62
CA ASN A 128 -9.06 -27.78 12.84
C ASN A 128 -8.33 -28.98 12.21
N ILE A 129 -7.47 -28.74 11.21
CA ILE A 129 -6.72 -29.78 10.51
C ILE A 129 -5.25 -29.73 10.94
N LYS A 130 -4.85 -30.62 11.84
CA LYS A 130 -3.46 -30.72 12.33
C LYS A 130 -2.52 -31.44 11.36
N GLU A 131 -3.07 -32.31 10.53
CA GLU A 131 -2.31 -33.07 9.55
C GLU A 131 -1.91 -32.19 8.36
N LYS A 132 -0.67 -32.42 7.86
CA LYS A 132 -0.23 -31.76 6.64
C LYS A 132 -0.93 -32.37 5.43
N VAL A 133 -1.27 -31.53 4.47
CA VAL A 133 -1.86 -31.91 3.17
C VAL A 133 -0.84 -31.71 2.05
N LYS A 134 -1.00 -32.42 0.93
CA LYS A 134 -0.17 -32.19 -0.26
C LYS A 134 -0.72 -31.00 -1.03
N ASP A 135 0.17 -30.07 -1.38
CA ASP A 135 -0.15 -29.00 -2.33
C ASP A 135 -0.10 -29.50 -3.78
N ALA A 136 -0.37 -28.60 -4.73
CA ALA A 136 -0.34 -28.91 -6.15
C ALA A 136 1.04 -29.35 -6.67
N ALA A 137 2.12 -28.99 -5.98
CA ALA A 137 3.51 -29.41 -6.28
C ALA A 137 3.90 -30.70 -5.56
N GLY A 138 3.00 -31.27 -4.72
CA GLY A 138 3.25 -32.47 -3.94
C GLY A 138 3.97 -32.24 -2.61
N ALA A 139 4.23 -31.00 -2.23
CA ALA A 139 4.84 -30.67 -0.94
C ALA A 139 3.83 -30.80 0.20
N MET A 140 4.32 -31.24 1.38
CA MET A 140 3.48 -31.36 2.59
C MET A 140 3.38 -30.00 3.28
N VAL A 141 2.25 -29.35 3.14
CA VAL A 141 1.95 -28.02 3.67
C VAL A 141 0.82 -28.07 4.73
N ARG A 142 0.66 -26.99 5.50
CA ARG A 142 -0.49 -26.85 6.39
C ARG A 142 -1.78 -26.76 5.55
N ALA A 143 -2.85 -27.37 6.02
CA ALA A 143 -4.18 -27.11 5.45
C ALA A 143 -4.53 -25.63 5.65
N THR A 144 -5.14 -25.02 4.64
CA THR A 144 -5.50 -23.62 4.65
C THR A 144 -6.95 -23.40 4.29
N ILE A 145 -7.54 -22.38 4.88
CA ILE A 145 -8.83 -21.81 4.51
C ILE A 145 -8.55 -20.61 3.60
N THR A 146 -9.34 -20.48 2.54
CA THR A 146 -9.30 -19.31 1.65
C THR A 146 -10.64 -18.61 1.73
N GLU A 147 -10.62 -17.31 1.93
CA GLU A 147 -11.79 -16.43 1.89
C GLU A 147 -11.54 -15.31 0.89
N ASP A 148 -12.52 -15.09 0.02
CA ASP A 148 -12.49 -14.03 -0.97
C ASP A 148 -13.58 -13.00 -0.61
N TYR A 149 -13.17 -11.74 -0.48
CA TYR A 149 -14.06 -10.61 -0.28
C TYR A 149 -14.05 -9.73 -1.51
N LYS A 150 -15.24 -9.32 -1.97
CA LYS A 150 -15.41 -8.35 -3.05
C LYS A 150 -16.03 -7.07 -2.49
N ALA A 151 -15.40 -5.95 -2.77
CA ALA A 151 -15.99 -4.65 -2.45
C ALA A 151 -17.27 -4.45 -3.25
N PRO A 152 -18.27 -3.71 -2.71
CA PRO A 152 -19.45 -3.32 -3.48
C PRO A 152 -19.07 -2.61 -4.77
N GLU A 153 -19.76 -2.93 -5.86
CA GLU A 153 -19.58 -2.20 -7.12
C GLU A 153 -20.11 -0.78 -6.97
N HIS A 154 -19.28 0.19 -7.30
CA HIS A 154 -19.64 1.59 -7.33
C HIS A 154 -19.56 2.13 -8.75
N HIS A 155 -20.43 3.11 -9.06
CA HIS A 155 -20.43 3.78 -10.37
C HIS A 155 -19.09 4.44 -10.69
N HIS A 156 -18.36 4.92 -9.67
CA HIS A 156 -17.02 5.50 -9.78
C HIS A 156 -16.16 5.11 -8.58
N ARG A 157 -14.87 4.93 -8.79
CA ARG A 157 -13.92 4.50 -7.74
C ARG A 157 -13.89 5.39 -6.49
N MET A 158 -14.23 6.66 -6.63
CA MET A 158 -14.26 7.63 -5.53
C MET A 158 -15.66 7.76 -4.89
N THR A 159 -16.64 6.98 -5.31
CA THR A 159 -18.02 7.09 -4.78
C THR A 159 -18.04 6.90 -3.27
N GLN A 160 -17.36 5.88 -2.75
CA GLN A 160 -17.34 5.62 -1.31
C GLN A 160 -16.67 6.75 -0.53
N GLU A 161 -15.54 7.27 -1.03
CA GLU A 161 -14.83 8.39 -0.41
C GLU A 161 -15.73 9.63 -0.27
N PHE A 162 -16.44 10.01 -1.35
CA PHE A 162 -17.36 11.14 -1.29
C PHE A 162 -18.60 10.85 -0.42
N THR A 163 -19.07 9.62 -0.37
CA THR A 163 -20.19 9.22 0.50
C THR A 163 -19.80 9.34 1.97
N ASP A 164 -18.63 8.85 2.34
CA ASP A 164 -18.12 8.93 3.72
C ASP A 164 -17.83 10.38 4.11
N PHE A 165 -17.28 11.17 3.20
CA PHE A 165 -17.04 12.60 3.42
C PHE A 165 -18.34 13.37 3.63
N ALA A 166 -19.37 13.13 2.80
CA ALA A 166 -20.68 13.75 2.96
C ALA A 166 -21.33 13.37 4.31
N ARG A 167 -21.27 12.06 4.68
CA ARG A 167 -21.79 11.59 5.97
C ARG A 167 -21.13 12.31 7.15
N VAL A 168 -19.81 12.41 7.16
CA VAL A 168 -19.06 13.09 8.22
C VAL A 168 -19.48 14.55 8.37
N ILE A 169 -19.75 15.25 7.26
CA ILE A 169 -20.21 16.64 7.28
C ILE A 169 -21.66 16.73 7.77
N ASP A 170 -22.56 15.92 7.21
CA ASP A 170 -23.99 15.98 7.49
C ASP A 170 -24.31 15.61 8.95
N GLU A 171 -23.61 14.60 9.48
CA GLU A 171 -23.74 14.14 10.86
C GLU A 171 -22.91 14.97 11.86
N LYS A 172 -22.06 15.88 11.37
CA LYS A 172 -21.11 16.67 12.18
C LYS A 172 -20.20 15.79 13.03
N ASP A 173 -19.76 14.68 12.44
CA ASP A 173 -18.89 13.68 13.07
C ASP A 173 -17.45 14.20 13.11
N TYR A 174 -17.18 15.11 14.06
CA TYR A 174 -15.87 15.73 14.22
C TYR A 174 -14.79 14.75 14.70
N GLU A 175 -15.16 13.66 15.35
CA GLU A 175 -14.22 12.64 15.80
C GLU A 175 -13.67 11.89 14.60
N THR A 176 -14.51 11.35 13.72
CA THR A 176 -14.07 10.71 12.46
C THR A 176 -13.33 11.69 11.55
N ALA A 177 -13.78 12.95 11.46
CA ALA A 177 -13.06 13.97 10.69
C ALA A 177 -11.64 14.18 11.23
N LYS A 178 -11.47 14.18 12.54
CA LYS A 178 -10.16 14.30 13.19
C LYS A 178 -9.28 13.07 12.94
N GLU A 179 -9.83 11.87 13.01
CA GLU A 179 -9.09 10.62 12.73
C GLU A 179 -8.55 10.62 11.29
N PHE A 180 -9.36 11.00 10.30
CA PHE A 180 -8.90 11.13 8.91
C PHE A 180 -7.79 12.17 8.74
N LEU A 181 -7.90 13.29 9.48
CA LEU A 181 -6.86 14.32 9.46
C LEU A 181 -5.58 13.84 10.13
N ASP A 182 -5.66 13.18 11.27
CA ASP A 182 -4.51 12.65 12.01
C ASP A 182 -3.77 11.59 11.16
N GLU A 183 -4.50 10.70 10.46
CA GLU A 183 -3.91 9.75 9.50
C GLU A 183 -3.20 10.49 8.36
N THR A 184 -3.86 11.48 7.76
CA THR A 184 -3.26 12.28 6.67
C THR A 184 -1.98 12.97 7.13
N VAL A 185 -1.95 13.55 8.33
CA VAL A 185 -0.77 14.19 8.91
C VAL A 185 0.35 13.16 9.13
N ALA A 186 0.03 11.95 9.62
CA ALA A 186 1.01 10.88 9.79
C ALA A 186 1.60 10.44 8.45
N VAL A 187 0.78 10.27 7.41
CA VAL A 187 1.23 9.94 6.05
C VAL A 187 2.17 11.01 5.50
N VAL A 188 1.80 12.29 5.57
CA VAL A 188 2.63 13.39 5.09
C VAL A 188 3.96 13.44 5.85
N LYS A 189 3.96 13.20 7.15
CA LYS A 189 5.18 13.14 7.98
C LYS A 189 6.12 12.03 7.53
N VAL A 190 5.58 10.84 7.19
CA VAL A 190 6.37 9.73 6.65
C VAL A 190 7.00 10.10 5.32
N LEU A 191 6.21 10.62 4.38
CA LEU A 191 6.67 11.04 3.05
C LEU A 191 7.76 12.11 3.15
N GLU A 192 7.53 13.15 3.95
CA GLU A 192 8.47 14.25 4.15
C GLU A 192 9.78 13.79 4.80
N THR A 193 9.70 12.92 5.80
CA THR A 193 10.88 12.34 6.44
C THR A 193 11.70 11.51 5.45
N ALA A 194 11.03 10.66 4.66
CA ALA A 194 11.66 9.81 3.67
C ALA A 194 12.31 10.63 2.55
N ARG A 195 11.61 11.66 2.05
CA ARG A 195 12.10 12.59 1.03
C ARG A 195 13.38 13.31 1.47
N LYS A 196 13.35 13.92 2.66
CA LYS A 196 14.50 14.65 3.21
C LYS A 196 15.71 13.75 3.41
N LYS A 197 15.52 12.54 3.94
CA LYS A 197 16.61 11.57 4.09
C LYS A 197 17.19 11.12 2.75
N ALA A 198 16.37 11.05 1.71
CA ALA A 198 16.83 10.72 0.36
C ALA A 198 17.53 11.88 -0.38
N GLY A 199 17.57 13.06 0.21
CA GLY A 199 18.19 14.25 -0.41
C GLY A 199 17.43 14.80 -1.61
N ILE A 200 16.11 14.55 -1.71
CA ILE A 200 15.28 15.12 -2.77
C ILE A 200 14.82 16.50 -2.31
N GLU A 201 15.24 17.53 -3.04
CA GLU A 201 14.88 18.93 -2.79
C GLU A 201 13.86 19.41 -3.83
N PHE A 202 12.71 19.91 -3.36
CA PHE A 202 11.70 20.67 -4.12
C PHE A 202 10.82 21.48 -3.20
#